data_378c89360a9ea9680dbfa50d8c025a56
#
_entry.id   378c89360a9ea9680dbfa50d8c025a56
#
_cell.length_a   1.000
_cell.length_b   1.000
_cell.length_c   1.000
_cell.angle_alpha   90.00
_cell.angle_beta   90.00
_cell.angle_gamma   90.00
#
_symmetry.space_group_name_H-M   'P 1'
#
loop_
_entity.id
_entity.type
_entity.pdbx_description
1 polymer ?
#
loop_
_entity_poly.entity_id
_entity_poly.type
_entity_poly.pdbx_seq_one_letter_code
_entity_poly.pdbx_strand_id
1 'polypeptide(L)'
;MCVPPVLGIVRPAKARRRGVVHGALSSDIVNGMSALIVAAAIFARSPQGLRVLAAQRSYPQELAGLWEFPGGKVEPGEDPESALHRELREELGIEVSVAADVGLVAGPDGDWPLPGERRMRLWAAYAKGEPRLGPSHTALRWLGESDLKSVPWLEGDLQILSPLARLMRSLGRP
;
A
#
# COMPACT_ATOMS: atom_id res chain seq x y z
N MET A 1 -42.85 52.89 -48.71
CA MET A 1 -42.64 53.23 -47.31
C MET A 1 -42.02 52.02 -46.66
N CYS A 2 -40.73 52.11 -46.48
CA CYS A 2 -39.91 50.98 -45.95
C CYS A 2 -39.56 51.26 -44.51
N VAL A 3 -39.98 50.40 -43.57
CA VAL A 3 -39.65 50.52 -42.16
C VAL A 3 -38.34 49.79 -41.92
N PRO A 4 -37.33 50.41 -41.25
CA PRO A 4 -36.08 49.73 -40.94
C PRO A 4 -36.22 48.74 -39.77
N PRO A 5 -35.43 47.64 -39.71
CA PRO A 5 -35.51 46.68 -38.66
C PRO A 5 -34.85 47.16 -37.37
N VAL A 6 -35.49 46.80 -36.25
CA VAL A 6 -35.11 47.12 -34.88
C VAL A 6 -33.81 46.34 -34.52
N LEU A 7 -32.83 47.07 -34.01
CA LEU A 7 -31.54 46.59 -33.55
C LEU A 7 -31.72 45.69 -32.32
N GLY A 8 -31.45 44.38 -32.47
CA GLY A 8 -31.51 43.42 -31.36
C GLY A 8 -30.37 43.61 -30.37
N ILE A 9 -30.73 43.74 -29.09
CA ILE A 9 -29.80 43.85 -27.96
C ILE A 9 -29.05 42.50 -27.80
N VAL A 10 -27.76 42.52 -28.09
CA VAL A 10 -26.86 41.38 -27.84
C VAL A 10 -26.58 41.34 -26.33
N ARG A 11 -27.10 40.34 -25.64
CA ARG A 11 -26.74 40.05 -24.26
C ARG A 11 -25.34 39.46 -24.19
N PRO A 12 -24.45 39.91 -23.28
CA PRO A 12 -23.11 39.29 -23.14
C PRO A 12 -23.24 37.86 -22.60
N ALA A 13 -22.53 36.97 -23.23
CA ALA A 13 -22.41 35.57 -22.82
C ALA A 13 -21.87 35.46 -21.37
N LYS A 14 -22.59 34.72 -20.53
CA LYS A 14 -22.10 34.35 -19.19
C LYS A 14 -20.74 33.65 -19.32
N ALA A 15 -19.71 34.28 -18.78
CA ALA A 15 -18.41 33.67 -18.57
C ALA A 15 -18.61 32.38 -17.76
N ARG A 16 -18.28 31.23 -18.37
CA ARG A 16 -18.12 29.95 -17.67
C ARG A 16 -17.00 30.14 -16.66
N ARG A 17 -17.34 30.13 -15.38
CA ARG A 17 -16.39 29.99 -14.31
C ARG A 17 -15.65 28.65 -14.57
N ARG A 18 -14.36 28.74 -14.90
CA ARG A 18 -13.44 27.59 -14.84
C ARG A 18 -13.51 27.08 -13.40
N GLY A 19 -14.05 25.88 -13.23
CA GLY A 19 -13.96 25.16 -11.98
C GLY A 19 -12.48 25.01 -11.65
N VAL A 20 -12.10 25.60 -10.51
CA VAL A 20 -10.84 25.29 -9.86
C VAL A 20 -10.95 23.80 -9.54
N VAL A 21 -10.24 22.96 -10.28
CA VAL A 21 -9.95 21.60 -9.87
C VAL A 21 -9.15 21.74 -8.58
N HIS A 22 -9.85 21.61 -7.45
CA HIS A 22 -9.20 21.28 -6.22
C HIS A 22 -8.58 19.90 -6.47
N GLY A 23 -7.28 19.91 -6.77
CA GLY A 23 -6.48 18.72 -6.60
C GLY A 23 -6.80 18.23 -5.20
N ALA A 24 -7.23 17.00 -5.09
CA ALA A 24 -7.38 16.33 -3.82
C ALA A 24 -6.01 16.34 -3.16
N LEU A 25 -5.76 17.36 -2.34
CA LEU A 25 -4.72 17.31 -1.33
C LEU A 25 -5.12 16.13 -0.46
N SER A 26 -4.28 15.13 -0.50
CA SER A 26 -4.40 13.90 0.26
C SER A 26 -4.93 14.22 1.65
N SER A 27 -6.02 13.56 2.04
CA SER A 27 -6.67 13.66 3.36
C SER A 27 -5.78 13.16 4.51
N ASP A 28 -4.47 13.14 4.30
CA ASP A 28 -3.48 12.55 5.20
C ASP A 28 -3.11 13.46 6.39
N ILE A 29 -3.67 14.68 6.45
CA ILE A 29 -3.46 15.59 7.59
C ILE A 29 -4.81 15.93 8.22
N VAL A 30 -5.40 14.96 8.87
CA VAL A 30 -6.45 15.21 9.84
C VAL A 30 -5.88 14.90 11.23
N ASN A 31 -5.65 15.93 12.03
CA ASN A 31 -5.26 15.87 13.45
C ASN A 31 -3.82 15.58 13.85
N GLY A 32 -2.79 15.99 13.11
CA GLY A 32 -1.41 15.92 13.66
C GLY A 32 -0.93 14.52 14.05
N MET A 33 -1.65 13.46 13.72
CA MET A 33 -1.25 12.07 13.90
C MET A 33 -0.67 11.54 12.59
N SER A 34 0.59 11.15 12.64
CA SER A 34 1.27 10.43 11.56
C SER A 34 0.41 9.23 11.11
N ALA A 35 0.08 9.13 9.82
CA ALA A 35 -0.73 8.03 9.31
C ALA A 35 0.00 6.70 9.49
N LEU A 36 -0.63 5.77 10.21
CA LEU A 36 -0.13 4.42 10.38
C LEU A 36 -0.55 3.56 9.18
N ILE A 37 0.45 2.94 8.56
CA ILE A 37 0.29 1.90 7.54
C ILE A 37 0.47 0.55 8.24
N VAL A 38 -0.35 -0.41 7.91
CA VAL A 38 -0.20 -1.81 8.32
C VAL A 38 0.18 -2.66 7.12
N ALA A 39 1.11 -3.59 7.29
CA ALA A 39 1.53 -4.48 6.23
C ALA A 39 1.93 -5.85 6.77
N ALA A 40 2.02 -6.85 5.90
CA ALA A 40 2.45 -8.19 6.26
C ALA A 40 3.62 -8.69 5.40
N ALA A 41 4.67 -9.16 6.06
CA ALA A 41 5.62 -10.11 5.50
C ALA A 41 4.96 -11.50 5.54
N ILE A 42 4.23 -11.84 4.47
CA ILE A 42 3.49 -13.10 4.38
C ILE A 42 4.45 -14.19 3.93
N PHE A 43 4.62 -15.21 4.74
CA PHE A 43 5.54 -16.31 4.47
C PHE A 43 4.82 -17.54 3.92
N ALA A 44 5.54 -18.25 3.06
CA ALA A 44 5.23 -19.61 2.61
C ALA A 44 6.46 -20.49 2.66
N ARG A 45 6.30 -21.76 3.05
CA ARG A 45 7.37 -22.76 2.99
C ARG A 45 7.42 -23.37 1.59
N SER A 46 8.61 -23.56 1.07
CA SER A 46 8.86 -24.25 -0.18
C SER A 46 10.01 -25.26 0.00
N PRO A 47 10.21 -26.19 -0.95
CA PRO A 47 11.37 -27.11 -0.93
C PRO A 47 12.72 -26.37 -0.91
N GLN A 48 12.77 -25.13 -1.40
CA GLN A 48 13.98 -24.28 -1.44
C GLN A 48 14.12 -23.37 -0.21
N GLY A 49 13.24 -23.51 0.79
CA GLY A 49 13.24 -22.71 2.01
C GLY A 49 12.04 -21.77 2.13
N LEU A 50 12.14 -20.84 3.05
CA LEU A 50 11.09 -19.85 3.31
C LEU A 50 11.05 -18.80 2.20
N ARG A 51 9.83 -18.43 1.78
CA ARG A 51 9.59 -17.35 0.82
C ARG A 51 8.66 -16.30 1.42
N VAL A 52 8.78 -15.07 0.99
CA VAL A 52 7.90 -13.96 1.34
C VAL A 52 7.15 -13.47 0.10
N LEU A 53 5.89 -13.11 0.29
CA LEU A 53 5.06 -12.53 -0.76
C LEU A 53 5.41 -11.06 -0.96
N ALA A 54 5.63 -10.67 -2.21
CA ALA A 54 5.72 -9.29 -2.66
C ALA A 54 4.58 -9.02 -3.65
N ALA A 55 3.99 -7.82 -3.60
CA ALA A 55 2.93 -7.39 -4.47
C ALA A 55 3.37 -6.18 -5.30
N GLN A 56 3.08 -6.18 -6.62
CA GLN A 56 3.43 -5.09 -7.52
C GLN A 56 2.27 -4.13 -7.64
N ARG A 57 2.48 -2.85 -7.32
CA ARG A 57 1.46 -1.81 -7.37
C ARG A 57 0.96 -1.53 -8.78
N SER A 58 -0.35 -1.30 -8.89
CA SER A 58 -1.00 -0.82 -10.12
C SER A 58 -1.15 0.70 -10.13
N TYR A 59 -1.24 1.36 -8.98
CA TYR A 59 -1.45 2.81 -8.81
C TYR A 59 -0.85 3.32 -7.48
N PRO A 60 -0.70 4.65 -7.25
CA PRO A 60 -0.81 5.69 -8.26
C PRO A 60 0.31 5.56 -9.31
N GLN A 61 0.19 6.24 -10.43
CA GLN A 61 1.08 6.06 -11.58
C GLN A 61 2.57 6.25 -11.25
N GLU A 62 2.87 7.13 -10.30
CA GLU A 62 4.24 7.43 -9.84
C GLU A 62 4.88 6.24 -9.10
N LEU A 63 4.06 5.34 -8.56
CA LEU A 63 4.49 4.16 -7.80
C LEU A 63 4.17 2.86 -8.54
N ALA A 64 3.49 2.93 -9.69
CA ALA A 64 3.12 1.75 -10.47
C ALA A 64 4.36 0.99 -10.93
N GLY A 65 4.31 -0.34 -10.79
CA GLY A 65 5.42 -1.22 -11.10
C GLY A 65 6.41 -1.44 -9.96
N LEU A 66 6.38 -0.62 -8.90
CA LEU A 66 7.16 -0.87 -7.68
C LEU A 66 6.49 -1.96 -6.84
N TRP A 67 7.29 -2.62 -6.02
CA TRP A 67 6.88 -3.73 -5.17
C TRP A 67 6.82 -3.32 -3.71
N GLU A 68 5.90 -3.94 -2.98
CA GLU A 68 5.65 -3.64 -1.58
C GLU A 68 5.26 -4.89 -0.78
N PHE A 69 5.28 -4.76 0.55
CA PHE A 69 4.56 -5.69 1.41
C PHE A 69 3.07 -5.37 1.37
N PRO A 70 2.18 -6.36 1.12
CA PRO A 70 0.73 -6.14 1.07
C PRO A 70 0.20 -5.54 2.37
N GLY A 71 -0.72 -4.59 2.25
CA GLY A 71 -1.34 -3.89 3.36
C GLY A 71 -1.85 -2.51 2.99
N GLY A 72 -2.25 -1.71 3.98
CA GLY A 72 -2.84 -0.41 3.72
C GLY A 72 -2.93 0.49 4.92
N LYS A 73 -3.79 1.50 4.87
CA LYS A 73 -3.95 2.51 5.92
C LYS A 73 -4.86 2.01 7.03
N VAL A 74 -4.49 2.31 8.27
CA VAL A 74 -5.41 2.18 9.41
C VAL A 74 -6.43 3.29 9.35
N GLU A 75 -7.71 2.95 9.39
CA GLU A 75 -8.81 3.92 9.41
C GLU A 75 -8.95 4.56 10.81
N PRO A 76 -9.53 5.76 10.91
CA PRO A 76 -9.75 6.41 12.20
C PRO A 76 -10.55 5.55 13.17
N GLY A 77 -9.94 5.22 14.32
CA GLY A 77 -10.55 4.38 15.36
C GLY A 77 -10.48 2.88 15.12
N GLU A 78 -9.84 2.45 14.03
CA GLU A 78 -9.62 1.04 13.73
C GLU A 78 -8.42 0.48 14.52
N ASP A 79 -8.54 -0.75 14.99
CA ASP A 79 -7.41 -1.47 15.55
C ASP A 79 -6.42 -1.87 14.44
N PRO A 80 -5.09 -1.67 14.61
CA PRO A 80 -4.11 -1.93 13.56
C PRO A 80 -4.09 -3.38 13.03
N GLU A 81 -4.29 -4.39 13.89
CA GLU A 81 -4.32 -5.78 13.42
C GLU A 81 -5.62 -6.08 12.64
N SER A 82 -6.73 -5.48 13.07
CA SER A 82 -8.01 -5.53 12.33
C SER A 82 -7.88 -4.88 10.95
N ALA A 83 -7.22 -3.73 10.86
CA ALA A 83 -6.91 -3.06 9.60
C ALA A 83 -6.08 -3.97 8.66
N LEU A 84 -5.05 -4.62 9.19
CA LEU A 84 -4.25 -5.57 8.41
C LEU A 84 -5.11 -6.66 7.80
N HIS A 85 -5.96 -7.30 8.61
CA HIS A 85 -6.84 -8.36 8.13
C HIS A 85 -7.85 -7.87 7.08
N ARG A 86 -8.40 -6.65 7.23
CA ARG A 86 -9.27 -6.03 6.23
C ARG A 86 -8.54 -5.81 4.91
N GLU A 87 -7.39 -5.14 4.94
CA GLU A 87 -6.60 -4.83 3.75
C GLU A 87 -6.17 -6.09 2.99
N LEU A 88 -5.67 -7.11 3.68
CA LEU A 88 -5.25 -8.37 3.03
C LEU A 88 -6.43 -9.14 2.42
N ARG A 89 -7.61 -9.05 3.01
CA ARG A 89 -8.83 -9.62 2.43
C ARG A 89 -9.26 -8.87 1.18
N GLU A 90 -9.19 -7.53 1.20
CA GLU A 90 -9.56 -6.68 0.07
C GLU A 90 -8.57 -6.81 -1.09
N GLU A 91 -7.28 -6.81 -0.81
CA GLU A 91 -6.22 -6.82 -1.82
C GLU A 91 -5.89 -8.21 -2.39
N LEU A 92 -5.92 -9.23 -1.55
CA LEU A 92 -5.43 -10.57 -1.89
C LEU A 92 -6.49 -11.68 -1.73
N GLY A 93 -7.64 -11.36 -1.15
CA GLY A 93 -8.71 -12.33 -0.89
C GLY A 93 -8.32 -13.41 0.10
N ILE A 94 -7.38 -13.13 1.02
CA ILE A 94 -6.90 -14.10 2.00
C ILE A 94 -7.11 -13.67 3.44
N GLU A 95 -7.18 -14.64 4.33
CA GLU A 95 -6.93 -14.48 5.75
C GLU A 95 -5.47 -14.85 6.05
N VAL A 96 -4.93 -14.25 7.11
CA VAL A 96 -3.60 -14.61 7.60
C VAL A 96 -3.66 -15.03 9.06
N SER A 97 -2.65 -15.77 9.51
CA SER A 97 -2.33 -15.93 10.92
C SER A 97 -1.01 -15.23 11.20
N VAL A 98 -1.00 -14.31 12.15
CA VAL A 98 0.23 -13.70 12.65
C VAL A 98 1.13 -14.80 13.20
N ALA A 99 2.41 -14.78 12.88
CA ALA A 99 3.38 -15.74 13.37
C ALA A 99 3.61 -15.50 14.87
N ALA A 100 3.10 -16.39 15.72
CA ALA A 100 3.10 -16.22 17.17
C ALA A 100 4.50 -16.12 17.79
N ASP A 101 5.50 -16.71 17.14
CA ASP A 101 6.90 -16.73 17.53
C ASP A 101 7.70 -15.49 17.09
N VAL A 102 7.15 -14.70 16.16
CA VAL A 102 7.80 -13.50 15.61
C VAL A 102 6.98 -12.24 15.91
N GLY A 103 5.67 -12.30 15.70
CA GLY A 103 4.79 -11.13 15.82
C GLY A 103 5.13 -10.05 14.82
N LEU A 104 5.71 -8.95 15.30
CA LEU A 104 6.14 -7.83 14.47
C LEU A 104 7.54 -8.04 13.91
N VAL A 105 7.72 -7.70 12.64
CA VAL A 105 9.06 -7.41 12.07
C VAL A 105 9.37 -5.97 12.46
N ALA A 106 9.92 -5.80 13.67
CA ALA A 106 10.03 -4.50 14.29
C ALA A 106 11.09 -3.60 13.64
N GLY A 107 10.72 -2.34 13.45
CA GLY A 107 11.61 -1.25 13.12
C GLY A 107 12.34 -0.71 14.36
N PRO A 108 13.14 0.37 14.19
CA PRO A 108 13.94 0.95 15.29
C PRO A 108 13.12 1.32 16.54
N ASP A 109 11.90 1.82 16.33
CA ASP A 109 10.97 2.24 17.40
C ASP A 109 9.67 1.42 17.38
N GLY A 110 9.76 0.15 16.99
CA GLY A 110 8.60 -0.75 16.82
C GLY A 110 8.01 -0.70 15.43
N ASP A 111 7.74 0.50 14.91
CA ASP A 111 7.26 0.73 13.55
C ASP A 111 8.39 1.21 12.63
N TRP A 112 8.24 1.02 11.32
CA TRP A 112 9.18 1.46 10.29
C TRP A 112 8.85 2.89 9.85
N PRO A 113 9.81 3.82 9.83
CA PRO A 113 9.58 5.15 9.27
C PRO A 113 9.36 5.08 7.76
N LEU A 114 8.39 5.87 7.27
CA LEU A 114 8.09 6.02 5.85
C LEU A 114 8.22 7.49 5.43
N PRO A 115 8.40 7.79 4.13
CA PRO A 115 8.38 9.17 3.64
C PRO A 115 7.11 9.92 4.05
N GLY A 116 7.23 11.22 4.39
CA GLY A 116 6.10 12.09 4.73
C GLY A 116 5.50 11.84 6.11
N GLU A 117 6.33 11.60 7.13
CA GLU A 117 5.93 11.43 8.53
C GLU A 117 4.97 10.23 8.79
N ARG A 118 4.86 9.33 7.84
CA ARG A 118 4.11 8.09 8.00
C ARG A 118 4.95 7.03 8.68
N ARG A 119 4.29 6.03 9.25
CA ARG A 119 4.95 4.85 9.83
C ARG A 119 4.26 3.58 9.35
N MET A 120 5.01 2.51 9.26
CA MET A 120 4.49 1.20 8.90
C MET A 120 4.74 0.20 10.02
N ARG A 121 3.67 -0.47 10.42
CA ARG A 121 3.73 -1.65 11.29
C ARG A 121 3.68 -2.90 10.44
N LEU A 122 4.74 -3.69 10.51
CA LEU A 122 4.89 -4.89 9.67
C LEU A 122 4.79 -6.15 10.53
N TRP A 123 3.81 -7.00 10.23
CA TRP A 123 3.66 -8.31 10.86
C TRP A 123 4.30 -9.41 10.04
N ALA A 124 4.92 -10.39 10.73
CA ALA A 124 5.22 -11.69 10.16
C ALA A 124 3.95 -12.54 10.18
N ALA A 125 3.54 -13.09 9.04
CA ALA A 125 2.28 -13.81 8.94
C ALA A 125 2.37 -14.98 7.94
N TYR A 126 1.44 -15.94 8.09
CA TYR A 126 1.24 -17.04 7.15
C TYR A 126 -0.13 -16.95 6.51
N ALA A 127 -0.22 -17.12 5.20
CA ALA A 127 -1.48 -17.09 4.48
C ALA A 127 -2.34 -18.33 4.82
N LYS A 128 -3.65 -18.12 5.02
CA LYS A 128 -4.66 -19.18 5.06
C LYS A 128 -5.34 -19.24 3.70
N GLY A 129 -4.70 -19.88 2.74
CA GLY A 129 -5.16 -20.00 1.36
C GLY A 129 -4.21 -19.38 0.34
N GLU A 130 -4.57 -19.45 -0.94
CA GLU A 130 -3.77 -18.92 -2.04
C GLU A 130 -4.10 -17.45 -2.28
N PRO A 131 -3.09 -16.53 -2.21
CA PRO A 131 -3.28 -15.13 -2.54
C PRO A 131 -3.74 -14.96 -3.99
N ARG A 132 -4.74 -14.09 -4.20
CA ARG A 132 -5.26 -13.75 -5.51
C ARG A 132 -4.91 -12.31 -5.84
N LEU A 133 -4.63 -12.07 -7.11
CA LEU A 133 -4.36 -10.73 -7.60
C LEU A 133 -5.65 -9.90 -7.53
N GLY A 134 -5.66 -8.89 -6.67
CA GLY A 134 -6.73 -7.90 -6.56
C GLY A 134 -6.48 -6.66 -7.43
N PRO A 135 -7.38 -5.68 -7.42
CA PRO A 135 -7.32 -4.50 -8.29
C PRO A 135 -6.16 -3.55 -7.98
N SER A 136 -5.63 -3.59 -6.76
CA SER A 136 -4.53 -2.72 -6.30
C SER A 136 -3.17 -3.12 -6.86
N HIS A 137 -3.05 -4.34 -7.39
CA HIS A 137 -1.79 -4.92 -7.80
C HIS A 137 -1.84 -5.49 -9.22
N THR A 138 -0.71 -5.49 -9.91
CA THR A 138 -0.53 -6.06 -11.26
C THR A 138 0.16 -7.41 -11.25
N ALA A 139 0.89 -7.75 -10.19
CA ALA A 139 1.57 -9.04 -10.04
C ALA A 139 1.81 -9.38 -8.56
N LEU A 140 1.93 -10.68 -8.30
CA LEU A 140 2.35 -11.24 -7.01
C LEU A 140 3.57 -12.15 -7.25
N ARG A 141 4.57 -12.10 -6.35
CA ARG A 141 5.76 -12.96 -6.42
C ARG A 141 6.14 -13.48 -5.04
N TRP A 142 6.45 -14.74 -4.98
CA TRP A 142 7.09 -15.38 -3.84
C TRP A 142 8.60 -15.28 -3.97
N LEU A 143 9.24 -14.49 -3.13
CA LEU A 143 10.68 -14.23 -3.14
C LEU A 143 11.38 -15.03 -2.06
N GLY A 144 12.42 -15.78 -2.44
CA GLY A 144 13.36 -16.37 -1.50
C GLY A 144 14.30 -15.31 -0.92
N GLU A 145 15.08 -15.68 0.10
CA GLU A 145 16.03 -14.75 0.72
C GLU A 145 17.00 -14.14 -0.30
N SER A 146 17.56 -14.95 -1.19
CA SER A 146 18.48 -14.51 -2.26
C SER A 146 17.83 -13.58 -3.27
N ASP A 147 16.50 -13.66 -3.41
CA ASP A 147 15.74 -12.95 -4.45
C ASP A 147 15.10 -11.65 -3.95
N LEU A 148 15.22 -11.33 -2.65
CA LEU A 148 14.60 -10.14 -2.07
C LEU A 148 14.94 -8.86 -2.82
N LYS A 149 16.14 -8.77 -3.38
CA LYS A 149 16.60 -7.59 -4.14
C LYS A 149 16.35 -7.70 -5.66
N SER A 150 15.65 -8.73 -6.13
CA SER A 150 15.41 -8.96 -7.56
C SER A 150 14.27 -8.12 -8.15
N VAL A 151 13.56 -7.39 -7.31
CA VAL A 151 12.45 -6.51 -7.71
C VAL A 151 12.67 -5.08 -7.20
N PRO A 152 12.15 -4.06 -7.91
CA PRO A 152 12.24 -2.67 -7.46
C PRO A 152 11.20 -2.41 -6.35
N TRP A 153 11.63 -2.45 -5.10
CA TRP A 153 10.78 -2.15 -3.95
C TRP A 153 10.47 -0.67 -3.81
N LEU A 154 9.35 -0.34 -3.15
CA LEU A 154 9.11 0.99 -2.63
C LEU A 154 10.26 1.43 -1.70
N GLU A 155 10.58 2.72 -1.73
CA GLU A 155 11.67 3.30 -0.92
C GLU A 155 11.53 2.94 0.57
N GLY A 156 10.31 3.04 1.11
CA GLY A 156 10.02 2.70 2.51
C GLY A 156 10.29 1.25 2.88
N ASP A 157 10.17 0.32 1.92
CA ASP A 157 10.35 -1.11 2.15
C ASP A 157 11.82 -1.55 2.08
N LEU A 158 12.66 -0.80 1.38
CA LEU A 158 14.08 -1.15 1.19
C LEU A 158 14.83 -1.36 2.51
N GLN A 159 14.54 -0.55 3.53
CA GLN A 159 15.17 -0.63 4.85
C GLN A 159 14.85 -1.94 5.58
N ILE A 160 13.73 -2.59 5.22
CA ILE A 160 13.23 -3.82 5.85
C ILE A 160 13.93 -5.07 5.31
N LEU A 161 14.42 -5.04 4.07
CA LEU A 161 14.91 -6.23 3.38
C LEU A 161 16.05 -6.95 4.11
N SER A 162 16.98 -6.20 4.71
CA SER A 162 18.10 -6.79 5.44
C SER A 162 17.70 -7.43 6.79
N PRO A 163 16.89 -6.80 7.65
CA PRO A 163 16.27 -7.45 8.80
C PRO A 163 15.42 -8.66 8.43
N LEU A 164 14.61 -8.55 7.38
CA LEU A 164 13.76 -9.64 6.89
C LEU A 164 14.58 -10.85 6.43
N ALA A 165 15.66 -10.63 5.68
CA ALA A 165 16.56 -11.71 5.27
C ALA A 165 17.14 -12.47 6.47
N ARG A 166 17.51 -11.75 7.54
CA ARG A 166 17.99 -12.40 8.78
C ARG A 166 16.90 -13.23 9.43
N LEU A 167 15.68 -12.69 9.50
CA LEU A 167 14.52 -13.40 10.03
C LEU A 167 14.20 -14.65 9.21
N MET A 168 14.19 -14.57 7.88
CA MET A 168 13.94 -15.70 6.99
C MET A 168 14.96 -16.81 7.21
N ARG A 169 16.24 -16.49 7.40
CA ARG A 169 17.28 -17.49 7.75
C ARG A 169 17.04 -18.16 9.09
N SER A 170 16.60 -17.41 10.09
CA SER A 170 16.33 -17.96 11.43
C SER A 170 15.12 -18.90 11.43
N LEU A 171 14.05 -18.52 10.71
CA LEU A 171 12.82 -19.32 10.60
C LEU A 171 12.93 -20.49 9.60
N GLY A 172 13.86 -20.41 8.67
CA GLY A 172 14.10 -21.44 7.63
C GLY A 172 15.02 -22.57 8.07
N ARG A 173 15.64 -22.49 9.26
CA ARG A 173 16.44 -23.59 9.81
C ARG A 173 15.50 -24.69 10.32
N PRO A 174 15.81 -25.98 10.01
CA PRO A 174 15.04 -27.11 10.51
C PRO A 174 15.18 -27.28 12.03
#